data_0e1275a4f493ae08669453b80a0483f0
#
_entry.id   0e1275a4f493ae08669453b80a0483f0
#
_cell.length_a   1.000
_cell.length_b   1.000
_cell.length_c   1.000
_cell.angle_alpha   90.00
_cell.angle_beta   90.00
_cell.angle_gamma   90.00
#
_symmetry.space_group_name_H-M   'P 1'
#
loop_
_entity.id
_entity.type
_entity.pdbx_description
1 polymer ?
#
loop_
_entity_poly.entity_id
_entity_poly.type
_entity_poly.pdbx_seq_one_letter_code
_entity_poly.pdbx_strand_id
1 'polypeptide(L)'
;FTPFKKTDKLSFESFIQFPRELLKREEYKVLSPNAMLLYSILTDRLELSFKQIESNKKIQFYDAKGDMYVIFKREEIQEKMHIKRAALDSAIAQLKECNLIKEKKQGKNMPNIIYLGKTIGMIESEKLDKTAIV
;
A
#
# COMPACT_ATOMS: atom_id res chain seq x y z
N PHE A 1 27.55 -2.95 17.17
CA PHE A 1 26.37 -2.14 17.46
C PHE A 1 26.75 -0.67 17.51
N THR A 2 26.06 0.15 16.71
CA THR A 2 26.26 1.61 16.64
C THR A 2 24.94 2.30 16.98
N PRO A 3 24.80 2.83 18.21
CA PRO A 3 23.54 3.45 18.60
C PRO A 3 23.31 4.80 17.90
N PHE A 4 22.07 5.20 17.77
CA PHE A 4 21.76 6.57 17.37
C PHE A 4 22.24 7.54 18.45
N LYS A 5 22.82 8.65 18.02
CA LYS A 5 23.24 9.74 18.91
C LYS A 5 22.20 10.84 18.87
N LYS A 6 22.11 11.66 19.91
CA LYS A 6 21.17 12.77 19.98
C LYS A 6 21.36 13.82 18.89
N THR A 7 22.53 13.84 18.24
CA THR A 7 22.87 14.75 17.15
C THR A 7 22.54 14.18 15.77
N ASP A 8 22.14 12.89 15.69
CA ASP A 8 21.80 12.26 14.42
C ASP A 8 20.44 12.77 13.92
N LYS A 9 20.31 12.79 12.61
CA LYS A 9 19.03 13.09 11.92
C LYS A 9 18.59 11.89 11.12
N LEU A 10 17.28 11.56 11.21
CA LEU A 10 16.71 10.48 10.42
C LEU A 10 16.30 11.00 9.05
N SER A 11 16.72 10.28 8.01
CA SER A 11 16.20 10.47 6.66
C SER A 11 15.18 9.38 6.37
N PHE A 12 14.00 9.76 5.89
CA PHE A 12 12.92 8.81 5.61
C PHE A 12 12.93 8.28 4.18
N GLU A 13 13.89 8.69 3.34
CA GLU A 13 13.99 8.22 1.96
C GLU A 13 14.21 6.72 1.83
N SER A 14 14.89 6.10 2.81
CA SER A 14 15.16 4.67 2.83
C SER A 14 14.15 3.87 3.65
N PHE A 15 13.04 4.49 4.06
CA PHE A 15 12.01 3.83 4.85
C PHE A 15 10.74 3.63 4.04
N ILE A 16 10.07 2.50 4.30
CA ILE A 16 8.69 2.30 3.85
C ILE A 16 7.79 2.87 4.94
N GLN A 17 6.84 3.72 4.56
CA GLN A 17 5.93 4.34 5.50
C GLN A 17 4.82 3.38 5.91
N PHE A 18 4.50 3.39 7.19
CA PHE A 18 3.49 2.52 7.78
C PHE A 18 2.37 3.36 8.39
N PRO A 19 1.11 3.19 7.97
CA PRO A 19 0.00 3.93 8.57
C PRO A 19 -0.25 3.47 10.01
N ARG A 20 -0.06 4.37 10.96
CA ARG A 20 -0.21 4.05 12.40
C ARG A 20 -1.60 3.53 12.75
N GLU A 21 -2.63 3.97 12.04
CA GLU A 21 -4.01 3.58 12.32
C GLU A 21 -4.26 2.09 12.12
N LEU A 22 -3.43 1.39 11.34
CA LEU A 22 -3.55 -0.07 11.18
C LEU A 22 -3.31 -0.79 12.51
N LEU A 23 -2.53 -0.19 13.40
CA LEU A 23 -2.27 -0.73 14.73
C LEU A 23 -3.29 -0.30 15.77
N LYS A 24 -4.03 0.78 15.53
CA LYS A 24 -4.88 1.42 16.53
C LYS A 24 -6.36 1.21 16.33
N ARG A 25 -6.82 1.20 15.07
CA ARG A 25 -8.27 1.13 14.80
C ARG A 25 -8.82 -0.26 15.01
N GLU A 26 -9.98 -0.30 15.63
CA GLU A 26 -10.74 -1.53 15.85
C GLU A 26 -11.05 -2.23 14.53
N GLU A 27 -11.39 -1.46 13.51
CA GLU A 27 -11.74 -1.97 12.18
C GLU A 27 -10.60 -2.76 11.52
N TYR A 28 -9.35 -2.54 11.96
CA TYR A 28 -8.17 -3.19 11.40
C TYR A 28 -7.58 -4.28 12.30
N LYS A 29 -8.29 -4.69 13.35
CA LYS A 29 -7.82 -5.74 14.26
C LYS A 29 -7.56 -7.09 13.61
N VAL A 30 -8.26 -7.38 12.53
CA VAL A 30 -8.10 -8.65 11.80
C VAL A 30 -6.77 -8.73 11.07
N LEU A 31 -6.11 -7.60 10.84
CA LEU A 31 -4.87 -7.56 10.07
C LEU A 31 -3.70 -8.16 10.85
N SER A 32 -3.05 -9.16 10.26
CA SER A 32 -1.78 -9.69 10.76
C SER A 32 -0.64 -8.71 10.47
N PRO A 33 0.50 -8.85 11.15
CA PRO A 33 1.69 -8.07 10.80
C PRO A 33 2.08 -8.21 9.32
N ASN A 34 1.94 -9.40 8.73
CA ASN A 34 2.19 -9.61 7.30
C ASN A 34 1.26 -8.78 6.43
N ALA A 35 -0.03 -8.72 6.77
CA ALA A 35 -1.00 -7.92 6.02
C ALA A 35 -0.68 -6.43 6.11
N MET A 36 -0.31 -5.95 7.28
CA MET A 36 0.06 -4.54 7.49
C MET A 36 1.32 -4.18 6.70
N LEU A 37 2.33 -5.06 6.73
CA LEU A 37 3.56 -4.85 5.96
C LEU A 37 3.28 -4.89 4.46
N LEU A 38 2.46 -5.82 4.01
CA LEU A 38 2.07 -5.91 2.60
C LEU A 38 1.40 -4.62 2.13
N TYR A 39 0.46 -4.09 2.90
CA TYR A 39 -0.18 -2.82 2.56
C TYR A 39 0.85 -1.69 2.42
N SER A 40 1.81 -1.64 3.33
CA SER A 40 2.86 -0.62 3.31
C SER A 40 3.78 -0.76 2.08
N ILE A 41 4.12 -1.99 1.69
CA ILE A 41 4.91 -2.27 0.49
C ILE A 41 4.14 -1.84 -0.77
N LEU A 42 2.84 -2.14 -0.81
CA LEU A 42 2.00 -1.79 -1.96
C LEU A 42 1.82 -0.27 -2.08
N THR A 43 1.63 0.43 -0.96
CA THR A 43 1.53 1.90 -0.99
C THR A 43 2.85 2.56 -1.38
N ASP A 44 3.98 1.97 -1.00
CA ASP A 44 5.30 2.43 -1.43
C ASP A 44 5.44 2.31 -2.95
N ARG A 45 5.00 1.20 -3.53
CA ARG A 45 4.98 1.01 -4.98
C ARG A 45 4.05 2.01 -5.66
N LEU A 46 2.91 2.30 -5.05
CA LEU A 46 1.95 3.28 -5.56
C LEU A 46 2.57 4.68 -5.61
N GLU A 47 3.33 5.05 -4.60
CA GLU A 47 4.04 6.32 -4.56
C GLU A 47 5.02 6.46 -5.73
N LEU A 48 5.76 5.40 -6.05
CA LEU A 48 6.63 5.38 -7.23
C LEU A 48 5.83 5.57 -8.52
N SER A 49 4.65 4.97 -8.61
CA SER A 49 3.77 5.14 -9.77
C SER A 49 3.33 6.59 -9.95
N PHE A 50 2.97 7.29 -8.86
CA PHE A 50 2.65 8.72 -8.91
C PHE A 50 3.82 9.53 -9.43
N LYS A 51 5.03 9.27 -8.95
CA LYS A 51 6.23 9.98 -9.39
C LYS A 51 6.52 9.75 -10.87
N GLN A 52 6.31 8.54 -11.37
CA GLN A 52 6.51 8.20 -12.77
C GLN A 52 5.49 8.89 -13.68
N ILE A 53 4.24 9.03 -13.24
CA ILE A 53 3.21 9.76 -13.98
C ILE A 53 3.58 11.24 -14.11
N GLU A 54 4.09 11.86 -13.04
CA GLU A 54 4.53 13.25 -13.05
C GLU A 54 5.71 13.49 -14.01
N SER A 55 6.66 12.55 -14.07
CA SER A 55 7.88 12.68 -14.87
C SER A 55 7.74 12.18 -16.30
N ASN A 56 6.81 11.24 -16.55
CA ASN A 56 6.65 10.62 -17.87
C ASN A 56 5.18 10.31 -18.14
N LYS A 57 4.52 11.18 -18.90
CA LYS A 57 3.10 11.09 -19.22
C LYS A 57 2.70 9.85 -20.05
N LYS A 58 3.66 9.08 -20.57
CA LYS A 58 3.39 7.89 -21.38
C LYS A 58 3.09 6.65 -20.55
N ILE A 59 3.46 6.64 -19.27
CA ILE A 59 3.24 5.49 -18.39
C ILE A 59 1.95 5.70 -17.62
N GLN A 60 0.98 4.80 -17.84
CA GLN A 60 -0.31 4.85 -17.16
C GLN A 60 -0.39 3.74 -16.10
N PHE A 61 -0.63 4.15 -14.85
CA PHE A 61 -0.91 3.25 -13.73
C PHE A 61 -2.29 3.54 -13.14
N TYR A 62 -3.24 3.92 -14.01
CA TYR A 62 -4.62 4.19 -13.63
C TYR A 62 -5.56 3.72 -14.73
N ASP A 63 -6.80 3.39 -14.34
CA ASP A 63 -7.82 2.92 -15.27
C ASP A 63 -8.61 4.08 -15.91
N ALA A 64 -9.64 3.76 -16.68
CA ALA A 64 -10.46 4.75 -17.37
C ALA A 64 -11.19 5.70 -16.41
N LYS A 65 -11.39 5.30 -15.14
CA LYS A 65 -12.01 6.13 -14.11
C LYS A 65 -11.00 7.01 -13.38
N GLY A 66 -9.72 6.82 -13.65
CA GLY A 66 -8.64 7.49 -12.93
C GLY A 66 -8.22 6.78 -11.66
N ASP A 67 -8.69 5.56 -11.41
CA ASP A 67 -8.32 4.80 -10.22
C ASP A 67 -6.93 4.20 -10.38
N MET A 68 -6.04 4.50 -9.43
CA MET A 68 -4.65 4.05 -9.45
C MET A 68 -4.54 2.58 -9.06
N TYR A 69 -3.61 1.89 -9.70
CA TYR A 69 -3.31 0.51 -9.38
C TYR A 69 -1.81 0.24 -9.42
N VAL A 70 -1.41 -0.89 -8.86
CA VAL A 70 -0.05 -1.41 -8.96
C VAL A 70 -0.10 -2.81 -9.57
N ILE A 71 0.99 -3.19 -10.23
CA ILE A 71 1.15 -4.52 -10.78
C ILE A 71 2.27 -5.20 -9.99
N PHE A 72 1.94 -6.33 -9.35
CA PHE A 72 2.87 -7.03 -8.49
C PHE A 72 2.61 -8.53 -8.58
N LYS A 73 3.63 -9.29 -9.00
CA LYS A 73 3.52 -10.74 -9.03
C LYS A 73 3.61 -11.30 -7.61
N ARG A 74 2.85 -12.35 -7.32
CA ARG A 74 2.86 -12.98 -5.99
C ARG A 74 4.26 -13.47 -5.60
N GLU A 75 4.99 -14.04 -6.54
CA GLU A 75 6.36 -14.52 -6.32
C GLU A 75 7.30 -13.37 -5.91
N GLU A 76 7.12 -12.21 -6.53
CA GLU A 76 7.90 -11.00 -6.21
C GLU A 76 7.61 -10.53 -4.78
N ILE A 77 6.35 -10.55 -4.38
CA ILE A 77 5.95 -10.16 -3.02
C ILE A 77 6.52 -11.15 -2.00
N GLN A 78 6.40 -12.46 -2.28
CA GLN A 78 6.93 -13.49 -1.39
C GLN A 78 8.42 -13.32 -1.16
N GLU A 79 9.17 -13.04 -2.22
CA GLU A 79 10.60 -12.82 -2.14
C GLU A 79 10.94 -11.57 -1.30
N LYS A 80 10.23 -10.47 -1.54
CA LYS A 80 10.43 -9.22 -0.78
C LYS A 80 10.14 -9.37 0.71
N MET A 81 9.08 -10.09 1.03
CA MET A 81 8.63 -10.24 2.42
C MET A 81 9.24 -11.45 3.13
N HIS A 82 9.94 -12.33 2.41
CA HIS A 82 10.49 -13.59 2.95
C HIS A 82 9.39 -14.46 3.57
N ILE A 83 8.25 -14.58 2.91
CA ILE A 83 7.12 -15.39 3.37
C ILE A 83 6.73 -16.42 2.33
N LYS A 84 6.04 -17.47 2.77
CA LYS A 84 5.52 -18.52 1.90
C LYS A 84 4.16 -18.13 1.34
N ARG A 85 3.71 -18.84 0.30
CA ARG A 85 2.48 -18.55 -0.42
C ARG A 85 1.25 -18.50 0.50
N ALA A 86 1.13 -19.45 1.42
CA ALA A 86 -0.02 -19.49 2.32
C ALA A 86 -0.12 -18.24 3.18
N ALA A 87 1.01 -17.75 3.69
CA ALA A 87 1.06 -16.52 4.49
C ALA A 87 0.69 -15.31 3.64
N LEU A 88 1.15 -15.25 2.40
CA LEU A 88 0.79 -14.18 1.48
C LEU A 88 -0.70 -14.19 1.17
N ASP A 89 -1.27 -15.35 0.82
CA ASP A 89 -2.69 -15.47 0.51
C ASP A 89 -3.56 -15.05 1.69
N SER A 90 -3.15 -15.40 2.91
CA SER A 90 -3.84 -14.96 4.13
C SER A 90 -3.78 -13.45 4.29
N ALA A 91 -2.61 -12.83 4.09
CA ALA A 91 -2.45 -11.39 4.17
C ALA A 91 -3.33 -10.66 3.15
N ILE A 92 -3.38 -11.15 1.92
CA ILE A 92 -4.21 -10.60 0.86
C ILE A 92 -5.69 -10.68 1.23
N ALA A 93 -6.14 -11.83 1.74
CA ALA A 93 -7.53 -12.01 2.16
C ALA A 93 -7.93 -11.04 3.27
N GLN A 94 -7.05 -10.81 4.24
CA GLN A 94 -7.28 -9.85 5.33
C GLN A 94 -7.39 -8.42 4.81
N LEU A 95 -6.52 -8.03 3.89
CA LEU A 95 -6.58 -6.68 3.29
C LEU A 95 -7.86 -6.48 2.48
N LYS A 96 -8.32 -7.50 1.77
CA LYS A 96 -9.59 -7.45 1.04
C LYS A 96 -10.77 -7.29 1.99
N GLU A 97 -10.76 -8.02 3.09
CA GLU A 97 -11.81 -7.96 4.11
C GLU A 97 -11.93 -6.55 4.71
N CYS A 98 -10.81 -5.86 4.86
CA CYS A 98 -10.77 -4.49 5.39
C CYS A 98 -10.95 -3.42 4.31
N ASN A 99 -11.25 -3.78 3.07
CA ASN A 99 -11.41 -2.85 1.94
C ASN A 99 -10.15 -2.01 1.68
N LEU A 100 -8.97 -2.60 1.92
CA LEU A 100 -7.70 -1.93 1.70
C LEU A 100 -7.06 -2.30 0.36
N ILE A 101 -7.48 -3.41 -0.24
CA ILE A 101 -7.08 -3.76 -1.60
C ILE A 101 -8.24 -4.39 -2.37
N LYS A 102 -8.15 -4.30 -3.68
CA LYS A 102 -8.97 -5.03 -4.64
C LYS A 102 -8.07 -5.60 -5.71
N GLU A 103 -8.25 -6.86 -6.06
CA GLU A 103 -7.54 -7.46 -7.17
C GLU A 103 -8.44 -7.60 -8.39
N LYS A 104 -7.85 -7.37 -9.57
CA LYS A 104 -8.50 -7.61 -10.85
C LYS A 104 -7.57 -8.44 -11.73
N LYS A 105 -8.10 -9.52 -12.28
CA LYS A 105 -7.36 -10.34 -13.23
C LYS A 105 -7.29 -9.66 -14.59
N GLN A 106 -6.10 -9.61 -15.18
CA GLN A 106 -5.92 -9.05 -16.52
C GLN A 106 -6.15 -10.07 -17.63
N GLY A 107 -5.95 -11.36 -17.32
CA GLY A 107 -6.07 -12.45 -18.28
C GLY A 107 -5.08 -13.57 -17.98
N LYS A 108 -5.10 -14.60 -18.81
CA LYS A 108 -4.25 -15.76 -18.64
C LYS A 108 -2.78 -15.39 -18.77
N ASN A 109 -1.96 -15.84 -17.81
CA ASN A 109 -0.52 -15.61 -17.75
C ASN A 109 -0.09 -14.17 -17.54
N MET A 110 -1.02 -13.28 -17.15
CA MET A 110 -0.69 -11.90 -16.80
C MET A 110 -0.82 -11.67 -15.30
N PRO A 111 0.05 -10.84 -14.69
CA PRO A 111 -0.07 -10.52 -13.27
C PRO A 111 -1.38 -9.78 -12.99
N ASN A 112 -1.91 -9.96 -11.79
CA ASN A 112 -3.13 -9.25 -11.37
C ASN A 112 -2.85 -7.78 -11.15
N ILE A 113 -3.86 -6.96 -11.44
CA ILE A 113 -3.87 -5.56 -11.06
C ILE A 113 -4.35 -5.48 -9.60
N ILE A 114 -3.67 -4.68 -8.79
CA ILE A 114 -4.04 -4.45 -7.40
C ILE A 114 -4.40 -2.98 -7.22
N TYR A 115 -5.66 -2.70 -6.88
CA TYR A 115 -6.11 -1.39 -6.48
C TYR A 115 -5.93 -1.24 -4.99
N LEU A 116 -5.37 -0.12 -4.56
CA LEU A 116 -5.18 0.18 -3.15
C LEU A 116 -6.30 1.09 -2.65
N GLY A 117 -6.93 0.66 -1.57
CA GLY A 117 -7.94 1.46 -0.90
C GLY A 117 -7.31 2.41 0.11
N LYS A 118 -7.94 3.55 0.28
CA LYS A 118 -7.56 4.49 1.33
C LYS A 118 -7.99 3.96 2.69
N THR A 119 -7.20 4.27 3.71
CA THR A 119 -7.58 3.95 5.08
C THR A 119 -8.73 4.85 5.53
N ILE A 120 -9.42 4.44 6.60
CA ILE A 120 -10.51 5.24 7.17
C ILE A 120 -10.02 6.64 7.54
N GLY A 121 -8.83 6.74 8.15
CA GLY A 121 -8.25 8.03 8.53
C GLY A 121 -7.96 8.93 7.35
N MET A 122 -7.50 8.38 6.24
CA MET A 122 -7.28 9.14 5.02
C MET A 122 -8.59 9.71 4.47
N ILE A 123 -9.66 8.91 4.49
CA ILE A 123 -10.99 9.34 4.02
C ILE A 123 -11.55 10.43 4.94
N GLU A 124 -11.42 10.27 6.25
CA GLU A 124 -11.88 11.26 7.23
C GLU A 124 -11.13 12.59 7.08
N SER A 125 -9.82 12.54 6.88
CA SER A 125 -8.98 13.73 6.67
C SER A 125 -9.40 14.51 5.42
N GLU A 126 -9.72 13.82 4.33
CA GLU A 126 -10.20 14.46 3.09
C GLU A 126 -11.53 15.17 3.31
N LYS A 127 -12.43 14.58 4.07
CA LYS A 127 -13.73 15.19 4.39
C LYS A 127 -13.56 16.45 5.23
N LEU A 128 -12.63 16.44 6.20
CA LEU A 128 -12.33 17.59 7.04
C LEU A 128 -11.73 18.73 6.22
N ASP A 129 -10.80 18.42 5.30
CA ASP A 129 -10.19 19.42 4.42
C ASP A 129 -11.23 20.08 3.54
N LYS A 130 -12.17 19.32 2.99
CA LYS A 130 -13.27 19.87 2.18
C LYS A 130 -14.19 20.76 3.00
N THR A 131 -14.40 20.43 4.27
CA THR A 131 -15.23 21.22 5.17
C THR A 131 -14.52 22.51 5.59
N ALA A 132 -13.20 22.46 5.75
CA ALA A 132 -12.38 23.62 6.14
C ALA A 132 -12.27 24.68 5.04
N ILE A 133 -12.50 24.31 3.79
CA ILE A 133 -12.44 25.24 2.65
C ILE A 133 -13.76 26.04 2.49
N VAL A 134 -14.80 25.61 3.15
CA VAL A 134 -16.10 26.29 3.18
C VAL A 134 -16.14 27.26 4.34
#